data_95c771a4fa995581e9f92dad14eb3f2f
#
_entry.id   95c771a4fa995581e9f92dad14eb3f2f
#
_cell.length_a   1.000
_cell.length_b   1.000
_cell.length_c   1.000
_cell.angle_alpha   90.00
_cell.angle_beta   90.00
_cell.angle_gamma   90.00
#
_symmetry.space_group_name_H-M   'P 1'
#
loop_
_entity.id
_entity.type
_entity.pdbx_description
1 polymer ?
#
loop_
_entity_poly.entity_id
_entity_poly.type
_entity_poly.pdbx_seq_one_letter_code
_entity_poly.pdbx_strand_id
1 'polypeptide(L)'
;MVIACDHPARGALGAGADPLAMANREDLLGRCMTALSRPGVGGFLGTADIIEDLALLGALDGKLVWGSMNRVGLQGASFEMDDRFGGYDAAGIQAAGLDGGKMLTRINDADPRTADTLEASARAIDSLAQRGLSAMIEPFITRWEGERAVNDLSPEAVIRSISIAQGLGRTSARTWLKLPCVEQMERVMASTTLPALILGGEVPQDPAAAMEAWGRALRLPQVRGLVAGRSMLYPRGGDVAAAVDNAVELLNR
;
A
#
# COMPACT_ATOMS: atom_id res chain seq x y z
N MET A 1 -0.15 11.91 -5.32
CA MET A 1 -0.78 10.57 -5.33
C MET A 1 0.24 9.51 -5.74
N VAL A 2 0.14 8.28 -5.19
CA VAL A 2 0.95 7.11 -5.56
C VAL A 2 0.02 6.03 -6.12
N ILE A 3 0.38 5.42 -7.24
CA ILE A 3 -0.33 4.28 -7.82
C ILE A 3 0.28 2.99 -7.28
N ALA A 4 -0.54 2.05 -6.79
CA ALA A 4 -0.10 0.78 -6.24
C ALA A 4 -0.49 -0.40 -7.14
N CYS A 5 0.49 -1.20 -7.54
CA CYS A 5 0.30 -2.41 -8.34
C CYS A 5 1.18 -3.57 -7.84
N ASP A 6 1.05 -3.88 -6.55
CA ASP A 6 1.79 -4.97 -5.91
C ASP A 6 0.90 -6.18 -5.54
N HIS A 7 -0.40 -6.11 -5.86
CA HIS A 7 -1.40 -7.15 -5.54
C HIS A 7 -1.19 -8.46 -6.30
N PRO A 8 -0.87 -8.47 -7.62
CA PRO A 8 -0.74 -9.71 -8.38
C PRO A 8 0.26 -10.70 -7.80
N ALA A 9 1.35 -10.21 -7.23
CA ALA A 9 2.38 -11.06 -6.62
C ALA A 9 1.92 -11.83 -5.37
N ARG A 10 0.74 -11.52 -4.81
CA ARG A 10 0.09 -12.31 -3.76
C ARG A 10 -1.00 -13.25 -4.29
N GLY A 11 -1.15 -13.36 -5.61
CA GLY A 11 -2.29 -14.04 -6.23
C GLY A 11 -3.59 -13.24 -6.15
N ALA A 12 -3.55 -11.98 -5.71
CA ALA A 12 -4.71 -11.10 -5.62
C ALA A 12 -4.98 -10.43 -6.98
N LEU A 13 -5.57 -11.18 -7.90
CA LEU A 13 -5.82 -10.76 -9.29
C LEU A 13 -7.18 -10.08 -9.49
N GLY A 14 -8.07 -10.18 -8.53
CA GLY A 14 -9.43 -9.66 -8.66
C GLY A 14 -9.53 -8.15 -8.46
N ALA A 15 -10.45 -7.52 -9.22
CA ALA A 15 -10.89 -6.14 -9.02
C ALA A 15 -12.38 -6.02 -9.34
N GLY A 16 -13.16 -5.50 -8.40
CA GLY A 16 -14.63 -5.46 -8.53
C GLY A 16 -15.23 -6.87 -8.63
N ALA A 17 -16.02 -7.11 -9.69
CA ALA A 17 -16.68 -8.40 -9.93
C ALA A 17 -15.82 -9.39 -10.74
N ASP A 18 -14.71 -8.94 -11.33
CA ASP A 18 -13.84 -9.79 -12.14
C ASP A 18 -12.70 -10.36 -11.27
N PRO A 19 -12.66 -11.69 -11.03
CA PRO A 19 -11.63 -12.33 -10.21
C PRO A 19 -10.25 -12.35 -10.88
N LEU A 20 -10.15 -12.09 -12.18
CA LEU A 20 -8.93 -12.11 -12.97
C LEU A 20 -8.64 -10.77 -13.68
N ALA A 21 -9.24 -9.68 -13.23
CA ALA A 21 -9.08 -8.36 -13.84
C ALA A 21 -7.62 -7.95 -14.09
N MET A 22 -6.73 -8.29 -13.14
CA MET A 22 -5.29 -7.95 -13.21
C MET A 22 -4.43 -9.02 -13.88
N ALA A 23 -5.02 -10.09 -14.47
CA ALA A 23 -4.27 -11.20 -15.02
C ALA A 23 -3.66 -10.91 -16.40
N ASN A 24 -4.28 -10.02 -17.18
CA ASN A 24 -3.72 -9.60 -18.46
C ASN A 24 -2.61 -8.57 -18.23
N ARG A 25 -1.36 -8.96 -18.48
CA ARG A 25 -0.18 -8.12 -18.21
C ARG A 25 -0.15 -6.85 -19.05
N GLU A 26 -0.50 -6.94 -20.34
CA GLU A 26 -0.50 -5.80 -21.25
C GLU A 26 -1.56 -4.77 -20.84
N ASP A 27 -2.79 -5.20 -20.55
CA ASP A 27 -3.87 -4.34 -20.04
C ASP A 27 -3.46 -3.69 -18.72
N LEU A 28 -2.88 -4.46 -17.79
CA LEU A 28 -2.44 -3.96 -16.49
C LEU A 28 -1.37 -2.86 -16.63
N LEU A 29 -0.36 -3.09 -17.47
CA LEU A 29 0.68 -2.09 -17.73
C LEU A 29 0.11 -0.86 -18.44
N GLY A 30 -0.77 -1.01 -19.42
CA GLY A 30 -1.46 0.09 -20.08
C GLY A 30 -2.25 0.96 -19.11
N ARG A 31 -2.97 0.34 -18.15
CA ARG A 31 -3.68 1.06 -17.07
C ARG A 31 -2.72 1.79 -16.13
N CYS A 32 -1.62 1.15 -15.74
CA CYS A 32 -0.58 1.79 -14.93
C CYS A 32 0.02 3.00 -15.66
N MET A 33 0.36 2.90 -16.94
CA MET A 33 0.88 4.00 -17.74
C MET A 33 -0.13 5.15 -17.85
N THR A 34 -1.40 4.85 -18.10
CA THR A 34 -2.47 5.85 -18.11
C THR A 34 -2.56 6.57 -16.77
N ALA A 35 -2.57 5.85 -15.66
CA ALA A 35 -2.62 6.44 -14.33
C ALA A 35 -1.37 7.30 -14.02
N LEU A 36 -0.17 6.81 -14.35
CA LEU A 36 1.10 7.49 -14.09
C LEU A 36 1.28 8.75 -14.94
N SER A 37 0.67 8.82 -16.11
CA SER A 37 0.71 9.99 -16.98
C SER A 37 -0.14 11.17 -16.46
N ARG A 38 -1.04 10.93 -15.48
CA ARG A 38 -1.92 12.00 -14.99
C ARG A 38 -1.17 13.01 -14.11
N PRO A 39 -1.42 14.32 -14.29
CA PRO A 39 -0.89 15.35 -13.40
C PRO A 39 -1.28 15.06 -11.94
N GLY A 40 -0.36 15.28 -10.98
CA GLY A 40 -0.59 15.04 -9.56
C GLY A 40 -0.30 13.59 -9.11
N VAL A 41 -0.02 12.67 -10.06
CA VAL A 41 0.53 11.36 -9.73
C VAL A 41 2.05 11.45 -9.67
N GLY A 42 2.60 11.42 -8.45
CA GLY A 42 4.04 11.60 -8.20
C GLY A 42 4.78 10.32 -7.83
N GLY A 43 4.12 9.15 -7.79
CA GLY A 43 4.81 7.94 -7.41
C GLY A 43 4.13 6.64 -7.79
N PHE A 44 4.89 5.55 -7.63
CA PHE A 44 4.48 4.18 -7.90
C PHE A 44 4.92 3.23 -6.77
N LEU A 45 4.11 2.24 -6.48
CA LEU A 45 4.41 1.13 -5.59
C LEU A 45 4.17 -0.17 -6.35
N GLY A 46 5.19 -1.00 -6.49
CA GLY A 46 5.09 -2.25 -7.22
C GLY A 46 6.04 -3.34 -6.75
N THR A 47 5.95 -4.49 -7.41
CA THR A 47 6.93 -5.56 -7.36
C THR A 47 7.98 -5.38 -8.45
N ALA A 48 9.10 -6.08 -8.35
CA ALA A 48 10.24 -5.91 -9.25
C ALA A 48 9.84 -6.06 -10.72
N ASP A 49 9.07 -7.08 -11.04
CA ASP A 49 8.62 -7.38 -12.40
C ASP A 49 7.81 -6.23 -13.03
N ILE A 50 6.89 -5.61 -12.26
CA ILE A 50 6.07 -4.49 -12.75
C ILE A 50 6.88 -3.19 -12.82
N ILE A 51 7.75 -2.95 -11.83
CA ILE A 51 8.63 -1.78 -11.81
C ILE A 51 9.58 -1.83 -13.02
N GLU A 52 10.19 -2.97 -13.31
CA GLU A 52 11.10 -3.15 -14.44
C GLU A 52 10.39 -2.94 -15.78
N ASP A 53 9.21 -3.52 -15.98
CA ASP A 53 8.42 -3.29 -17.20
C ASP A 53 8.06 -1.80 -17.37
N LEU A 54 7.58 -1.14 -16.33
CA LEU A 54 7.22 0.28 -16.41
C LEU A 54 8.44 1.20 -16.58
N ALA A 55 9.60 0.82 -16.03
CA ALA A 55 10.85 1.54 -16.25
C ALA A 55 11.31 1.42 -17.70
N LEU A 56 11.26 0.22 -18.29
CA LEU A 56 11.56 0.01 -19.71
C LEU A 56 10.62 0.79 -20.64
N LEU A 57 9.37 1.00 -20.20
CA LEU A 57 8.38 1.80 -20.93
C LEU A 57 8.52 3.31 -20.67
N GLY A 58 9.48 3.75 -19.84
CA GLY A 58 9.69 5.16 -19.49
C GLY A 58 8.59 5.77 -18.62
N ALA A 59 7.71 4.94 -18.04
CA ALA A 59 6.55 5.42 -17.28
C ALA A 59 6.88 5.89 -15.85
N LEU A 60 8.10 5.59 -15.36
CA LEU A 60 8.55 5.94 -14.01
C LEU A 60 9.46 7.17 -13.94
N ASP A 61 9.74 7.81 -15.07
CA ASP A 61 10.60 8.99 -15.11
C ASP A 61 10.03 10.13 -14.24
N GLY A 62 10.85 10.61 -13.29
CA GLY A 62 10.46 11.65 -12.34
C GLY A 62 9.44 11.22 -11.28
N LYS A 63 9.18 9.92 -11.11
CA LYS A 63 8.29 9.38 -10.08
C LYS A 63 9.08 8.85 -8.89
N LEU A 64 8.53 9.01 -7.69
CA LEU A 64 9.01 8.30 -6.51
C LEU A 64 8.55 6.83 -6.59
N VAL A 65 9.46 5.89 -6.35
CA VAL A 65 9.15 4.45 -6.51
C VAL A 65 9.43 3.67 -5.22
N TRP A 66 8.42 2.94 -4.75
CA TRP A 66 8.56 2.01 -3.64
C TRP A 66 8.51 0.56 -4.13
N GLY A 67 9.53 -0.20 -3.76
CA GLY A 67 9.60 -1.63 -4.00
C GLY A 67 8.88 -2.42 -2.90
N SER A 68 8.03 -3.38 -3.28
CA SER A 68 7.36 -4.25 -2.32
C SER A 68 8.32 -5.29 -1.78
N MET A 69 8.39 -5.45 -0.44
CA MET A 69 9.41 -6.25 0.24
C MET A 69 8.92 -7.65 0.62
N ASN A 70 7.76 -7.77 1.27
CA ASN A 70 7.20 -9.05 1.68
C ASN A 70 6.07 -9.49 0.75
N ARG A 71 6.18 -10.71 0.17
CA ARG A 71 5.27 -11.24 -0.86
C ARG A 71 4.96 -12.72 -0.72
N VAL A 72 5.42 -13.38 0.33
CA VAL A 72 5.25 -14.83 0.49
C VAL A 72 3.86 -15.21 1.00
N GLY A 73 3.22 -14.37 1.80
CA GLY A 73 1.85 -14.57 2.30
C GLY A 73 0.82 -14.44 1.18
N LEU A 74 0.58 -15.53 0.44
CA LEU A 74 -0.36 -15.54 -0.68
C LEU A 74 -1.81 -15.44 -0.18
N GLN A 75 -2.63 -14.68 -0.89
CA GLN A 75 -4.03 -14.50 -0.55
C GLN A 75 -4.80 -15.83 -0.55
N GLY A 76 -5.47 -16.14 0.55
CA GLY A 76 -6.26 -17.36 0.71
C GLY A 76 -5.46 -18.62 1.00
N ALA A 77 -4.12 -18.53 1.11
CA ALA A 77 -3.31 -19.67 1.49
C ALA A 77 -3.31 -19.88 3.01
N SER A 78 -3.19 -21.14 3.46
CA SER A 78 -3.07 -21.47 4.89
C SER A 78 -1.87 -20.80 5.58
N PHE A 79 -0.87 -20.39 4.80
CA PHE A 79 0.32 -19.66 5.24
C PHE A 79 0.24 -18.16 4.95
N GLU A 80 -0.95 -17.61 4.70
CA GLU A 80 -1.10 -16.19 4.34
C GLU A 80 -0.50 -15.24 5.38
N MET A 81 -0.49 -15.62 6.66
CA MET A 81 0.11 -14.84 7.74
C MET A 81 1.64 -14.99 7.83
N ASP A 82 2.23 -16.04 7.25
CA ASP A 82 3.69 -16.22 7.15
C ASP A 82 4.24 -15.43 5.96
N ASP A 83 4.11 -14.10 6.03
CA ASP A 83 4.43 -13.21 4.92
C ASP A 83 5.88 -12.77 4.93
N ARG A 84 6.76 -13.70 4.57
CA ARG A 84 8.20 -13.50 4.55
C ARG A 84 8.62 -12.48 3.49
N PHE A 85 9.80 -11.90 3.71
CA PHE A 85 10.40 -10.92 2.81
C PHE A 85 11.04 -11.62 1.62
N GLY A 86 10.22 -11.91 0.61
CA GLY A 86 10.60 -12.61 -0.62
C GLY A 86 10.62 -11.70 -1.87
N GLY A 87 10.43 -10.38 -1.68
CA GLY A 87 10.56 -9.37 -2.73
C GLY A 87 11.86 -8.58 -2.60
N TYR A 88 11.81 -7.27 -2.79
CA TYR A 88 12.96 -6.41 -2.57
C TYR A 88 13.49 -6.47 -1.14
N ASP A 89 14.80 -6.43 -0.99
CA ASP A 89 15.48 -6.01 0.23
C ASP A 89 15.99 -4.57 0.10
N ALA A 90 16.53 -4.01 1.18
CA ALA A 90 16.98 -2.62 1.16
C ALA A 90 18.20 -2.41 0.24
N ALA A 91 19.04 -3.43 0.03
CA ALA A 91 20.17 -3.37 -0.89
C ALA A 91 19.70 -3.40 -2.36
N GLY A 92 18.71 -4.26 -2.68
CA GLY A 92 18.09 -4.32 -4.00
C GLY A 92 17.35 -3.03 -4.36
N ILE A 93 16.63 -2.42 -3.39
CA ILE A 93 15.98 -1.12 -3.55
C ILE A 93 17.02 -0.04 -3.90
N GLN A 94 18.12 0.01 -3.15
CA GLN A 94 19.20 0.97 -3.41
C GLN A 94 19.86 0.74 -4.77
N ALA A 95 20.15 -0.51 -5.12
CA ALA A 95 20.77 -0.87 -6.39
C ALA A 95 19.89 -0.56 -7.60
N ALA A 96 18.58 -0.70 -7.46
CA ALA A 96 17.60 -0.36 -8.48
C ALA A 96 17.28 1.15 -8.53
N GLY A 97 17.87 1.98 -7.67
CA GLY A 97 17.63 3.42 -7.65
C GLY A 97 16.24 3.82 -7.18
N LEU A 98 15.56 2.98 -6.39
CA LEU A 98 14.23 3.25 -5.85
C LEU A 98 14.31 4.10 -4.56
N ASP A 99 13.21 4.77 -4.21
CA ASP A 99 13.13 5.72 -3.10
C ASP A 99 12.82 5.07 -1.75
N GLY A 100 12.33 3.82 -1.76
CA GLY A 100 12.00 3.13 -0.52
C GLY A 100 11.44 1.74 -0.69
N GLY A 101 11.19 1.11 0.45
CA GLY A 101 10.57 -0.20 0.55
C GLY A 101 9.19 -0.14 1.19
N LYS A 102 8.27 -0.95 0.72
CA LYS A 102 6.94 -1.11 1.33
C LYS A 102 6.80 -2.51 1.90
N MET A 103 6.27 -2.58 3.10
CA MET A 103 5.94 -3.83 3.78
C MET A 103 4.51 -3.85 4.29
N LEU A 104 3.83 -4.97 4.09
CA LEU A 104 2.53 -5.26 4.69
C LEU A 104 2.78 -5.97 6.03
N THR A 105 2.37 -5.34 7.13
CA THR A 105 2.61 -5.86 8.48
C THR A 105 1.28 -6.27 9.11
N ARG A 106 0.90 -7.53 8.88
CA ARG A 106 -0.31 -8.12 9.47
C ARG A 106 -0.01 -8.63 10.87
N ILE A 107 -0.88 -8.28 11.82
CA ILE A 107 -0.73 -8.57 13.25
C ILE A 107 -1.94 -9.38 13.69
N ASN A 108 -1.72 -10.61 14.11
CA ASN A 108 -2.75 -11.48 14.66
C ASN A 108 -2.22 -12.11 15.97
N ASP A 109 -2.84 -11.77 17.10
CA ASP A 109 -2.39 -12.23 18.42
C ASP A 109 -2.44 -13.74 18.59
N ALA A 110 -3.29 -14.43 17.81
CA ALA A 110 -3.43 -15.87 17.85
C ALA A 110 -2.51 -16.62 16.86
N ASP A 111 -1.75 -15.88 16.04
CA ASP A 111 -0.87 -16.49 15.03
C ASP A 111 0.61 -16.25 15.37
N PRO A 112 1.40 -17.30 15.64
CA PRO A 112 2.80 -17.16 16.02
C PRO A 112 3.68 -16.51 14.93
N ARG A 113 3.26 -16.53 13.64
CA ARG A 113 3.99 -15.89 12.54
C ARG A 113 3.98 -14.37 12.62
N THR A 114 3.08 -13.80 13.41
CA THR A 114 3.07 -12.37 13.72
C THR A 114 4.42 -11.90 14.28
N ALA A 115 5.02 -12.64 15.21
CA ALA A 115 6.31 -12.27 15.78
C ALA A 115 7.43 -12.22 14.73
N ASP A 116 7.50 -13.21 13.85
CA ASP A 116 8.46 -13.27 12.74
C ASP A 116 8.28 -12.07 11.79
N THR A 117 7.02 -11.72 11.48
CA THR A 117 6.69 -10.58 10.61
C THR A 117 7.08 -9.24 11.23
N LEU A 118 6.82 -9.05 12.53
CA LEU A 118 7.21 -7.83 13.26
C LEU A 118 8.73 -7.68 13.31
N GLU A 119 9.46 -8.76 13.60
CA GLU A 119 10.93 -8.74 13.63
C GLU A 119 11.51 -8.45 12.25
N ALA A 120 11.01 -9.09 11.19
CA ALA A 120 11.46 -8.85 9.83
C ALA A 120 11.15 -7.41 9.37
N SER A 121 9.98 -6.87 9.73
CA SER A 121 9.62 -5.47 9.46
C SER A 121 10.56 -4.51 10.17
N ALA A 122 10.91 -4.74 11.44
CA ALA A 122 11.85 -3.92 12.19
C ALA A 122 13.24 -3.92 11.55
N ARG A 123 13.74 -5.08 11.13
CA ARG A 123 15.04 -5.20 10.41
C ARG A 123 15.00 -4.45 9.06
N ALA A 124 13.91 -4.53 8.33
CA ALA A 124 13.75 -3.84 7.06
C ALA A 124 13.76 -2.31 7.24
N ILE A 125 13.05 -1.79 8.26
CA ILE A 125 13.04 -0.36 8.60
C ILE A 125 14.48 0.13 8.87
N ASP A 126 15.21 -0.59 9.72
CA ASP A 126 16.60 -0.25 10.07
C ASP A 126 17.51 -0.27 8.83
N SER A 127 17.37 -1.30 7.99
CA SER A 127 18.19 -1.47 6.79
C SER A 127 17.91 -0.39 5.73
N LEU A 128 16.67 0.01 5.57
CA LEU A 128 16.26 1.12 4.69
C LEU A 128 16.80 2.45 5.23
N ALA A 129 16.60 2.72 6.53
CA ALA A 129 17.06 3.95 7.18
C ALA A 129 18.58 4.14 7.08
N GLN A 130 19.38 3.07 7.27
CA GLN A 130 20.85 3.08 7.11
C GLN A 130 21.28 3.49 5.70
N ARG A 131 20.46 3.25 4.69
CA ARG A 131 20.69 3.60 3.27
C ARG A 131 20.07 4.93 2.86
N GLY A 132 19.43 5.64 3.80
CA GLY A 132 18.75 6.87 3.50
C GLY A 132 17.42 6.69 2.75
N LEU A 133 16.91 5.46 2.67
CA LEU A 133 15.67 5.09 1.98
C LEU A 133 14.45 5.18 2.90
N SER A 134 13.27 5.39 2.34
CA SER A 134 12.02 5.44 3.10
C SER A 134 11.43 4.05 3.34
N ALA A 135 10.82 3.84 4.51
CA ALA A 135 10.03 2.66 4.82
C ALA A 135 8.54 3.03 4.81
N MET A 136 7.76 2.37 3.96
CA MET A 136 6.29 2.50 3.95
C MET A 136 5.70 1.26 4.61
N ILE A 137 5.12 1.41 5.80
CA ILE A 137 4.52 0.31 6.56
C ILE A 137 3.00 0.36 6.37
N GLU A 138 2.44 -0.77 5.98
CA GLU A 138 0.99 -0.98 5.86
C GLU A 138 0.52 -1.95 6.97
N PRO A 139 0.20 -1.43 8.18
CA PRO A 139 -0.12 -2.27 9.31
C PRO A 139 -1.60 -2.60 9.38
N PHE A 140 -1.93 -3.85 9.73
CA PHE A 140 -3.30 -4.28 10.01
C PHE A 140 -3.36 -5.20 11.22
N ILE A 141 -4.36 -5.02 12.07
CA ILE A 141 -4.82 -6.08 12.94
C ILE A 141 -5.62 -7.04 12.08
N THR A 142 -5.28 -8.33 12.12
CA THR A 142 -5.86 -9.36 11.26
C THR A 142 -6.34 -10.52 12.14
N ARG A 143 -7.44 -11.14 11.75
CA ARG A 143 -7.94 -12.37 12.38
C ARG A 143 -8.20 -13.43 11.32
N TRP A 144 -8.20 -14.69 11.75
CA TRP A 144 -8.69 -15.78 10.94
C TRP A 144 -10.22 -15.85 11.01
N GLU A 145 -10.88 -15.88 9.86
CA GLU A 145 -12.29 -16.25 9.69
C GLU A 145 -12.34 -17.53 8.87
N GLY A 146 -12.43 -18.68 9.54
CA GLY A 146 -12.18 -19.97 8.90
C GLY A 146 -10.73 -20.05 8.39
N GLU A 147 -10.57 -20.24 7.09
CA GLU A 147 -9.25 -20.30 6.42
C GLU A 147 -8.80 -18.96 5.81
N ARG A 148 -9.53 -17.87 6.04
CA ARG A 148 -9.24 -16.55 5.45
C ARG A 148 -8.68 -15.59 6.49
N ALA A 149 -7.60 -14.92 6.13
CA ALA A 149 -7.09 -13.78 6.89
C ALA A 149 -7.92 -12.53 6.58
N VAL A 150 -8.57 -11.95 7.59
CA VAL A 150 -9.45 -10.79 7.45
C VAL A 150 -8.92 -9.64 8.30
N ASN A 151 -8.77 -8.48 7.69
CA ASN A 151 -8.34 -7.27 8.40
C ASN A 151 -9.49 -6.68 9.21
N ASP A 152 -9.20 -6.32 10.46
CA ASP A 152 -10.10 -5.55 11.31
C ASP A 152 -9.94 -4.06 10.97
N LEU A 153 -11.01 -3.46 10.44
CA LEU A 153 -11.05 -2.05 10.04
C LEU A 153 -11.77 -1.17 11.06
N SER A 154 -11.95 -1.64 12.30
CA SER A 154 -12.42 -0.77 13.37
C SER A 154 -11.38 0.31 13.71
N PRO A 155 -11.79 1.52 14.11
CA PRO A 155 -10.86 2.57 14.53
C PRO A 155 -9.87 2.10 15.60
N GLU A 156 -10.32 1.29 16.56
CA GLU A 156 -9.50 0.70 17.63
C GLU A 156 -8.40 -0.21 17.08
N ALA A 157 -8.73 -1.07 16.11
CA ALA A 157 -7.78 -1.96 15.48
C ALA A 157 -6.72 -1.18 14.67
N VAL A 158 -7.14 -0.14 13.95
CA VAL A 158 -6.23 0.71 13.19
C VAL A 158 -5.30 1.48 14.14
N ILE A 159 -5.81 2.09 15.21
CA ILE A 159 -5.00 2.76 16.25
C ILE A 159 -3.97 1.78 16.84
N ARG A 160 -4.41 0.56 17.18
CA ARG A 160 -3.51 -0.46 17.72
C ARG A 160 -2.43 -0.86 16.74
N SER A 161 -2.77 -1.07 15.47
CA SER A 161 -1.80 -1.41 14.43
C SER A 161 -0.76 -0.29 14.21
N ILE A 162 -1.20 0.97 14.22
CA ILE A 162 -0.33 2.15 14.16
C ILE A 162 0.64 2.16 15.35
N SER A 163 0.10 2.00 16.58
CA SER A 163 0.91 2.04 17.81
C SER A 163 2.01 0.97 17.82
N ILE A 164 1.73 -0.21 17.28
CA ILE A 164 2.73 -1.28 17.13
C ILE A 164 3.74 -0.92 16.04
N ALA A 165 3.25 -0.52 14.85
CA ALA A 165 4.10 -0.28 13.69
C ALA A 165 5.09 0.87 13.90
N GLN A 166 4.67 1.97 14.53
CA GLN A 166 5.55 3.13 14.77
C GLN A 166 6.67 2.87 15.78
N GLY A 167 6.54 1.80 16.59
CA GLY A 167 7.55 1.35 17.54
C GLY A 167 8.55 0.36 16.97
N LEU A 168 8.42 -0.05 15.71
CA LEU A 168 9.34 -0.99 15.08
C LEU A 168 10.63 -0.31 14.62
N GLY A 169 11.76 -1.05 14.73
CA GLY A 169 13.08 -0.57 14.32
C GLY A 169 13.72 0.38 15.35
N ARG A 170 14.93 0.85 15.04
CA ARG A 170 15.73 1.75 15.91
C ARG A 170 15.48 3.22 15.63
N THR A 171 14.76 3.53 14.54
CA THR A 171 14.43 4.89 14.12
C THR A 171 13.15 4.91 13.31
N SER A 172 12.36 5.95 13.51
CA SER A 172 11.17 6.25 12.67
C SER A 172 11.40 7.42 11.71
N ALA A 173 12.61 7.95 11.62
CA ALA A 173 12.91 9.18 10.89
C ALA A 173 12.55 9.14 9.38
N ARG A 174 12.47 7.94 8.79
CA ARG A 174 12.11 7.74 7.38
C ARG A 174 10.90 6.80 7.21
N THR A 175 10.11 6.65 8.28
CA THR A 175 8.95 5.77 8.30
C THR A 175 7.69 6.53 7.90
N TRP A 176 6.96 5.97 6.96
CA TRP A 176 5.64 6.39 6.51
C TRP A 176 4.63 5.30 6.80
N LEU A 177 3.43 5.69 7.16
CA LEU A 177 2.30 4.76 7.35
C LEU A 177 1.42 4.75 6.09
N LYS A 178 0.97 3.56 5.68
CA LYS A 178 -0.05 3.37 4.64
C LYS A 178 -1.28 2.79 5.32
N LEU A 179 -2.34 3.60 5.48
CA LEU A 179 -3.45 3.31 6.37
C LEU A 179 -4.78 3.21 5.63
N PRO A 180 -5.70 2.32 6.04
CA PRO A 180 -7.06 2.33 5.55
C PRO A 180 -7.78 3.61 5.99
N CYS A 181 -8.70 4.10 5.14
CA CYS A 181 -9.65 5.12 5.53
C CYS A 181 -10.81 4.41 6.27
N VAL A 182 -10.96 4.73 7.53
CA VAL A 182 -11.99 4.14 8.42
C VAL A 182 -12.83 5.24 9.05
N GLU A 183 -13.81 4.88 9.86
CA GLU A 183 -14.53 5.86 10.67
C GLU A 183 -13.60 6.54 11.68
N GLN A 184 -13.95 7.74 12.14
CA GLN A 184 -13.22 8.49 13.16
C GLN A 184 -11.72 8.71 12.83
N MET A 185 -11.40 9.05 11.57
CA MET A 185 -10.00 9.24 11.14
C MET A 185 -9.25 10.29 11.96
N GLU A 186 -9.92 11.30 12.52
CA GLU A 186 -9.33 12.28 13.44
C GLU A 186 -8.76 11.59 14.70
N ARG A 187 -9.52 10.67 15.28
CA ARG A 187 -9.09 9.87 16.43
C ARG A 187 -7.96 8.91 16.06
N VAL A 188 -8.05 8.29 14.89
CA VAL A 188 -7.02 7.40 14.37
C VAL A 188 -5.70 8.17 14.17
N MET A 189 -5.74 9.30 13.50
CA MET A 189 -4.53 10.07 13.22
C MET A 189 -3.94 10.77 14.45
N ALA A 190 -4.73 11.00 15.50
CA ALA A 190 -4.22 11.49 16.79
C ALA A 190 -3.30 10.47 17.50
N SER A 191 -3.27 9.20 17.07
CA SER A 191 -2.40 8.16 17.66
C SER A 191 -0.96 8.16 17.13
N THR A 192 -0.65 9.05 16.17
CA THR A 192 0.69 9.09 15.53
C THR A 192 1.12 10.51 15.16
N THR A 193 2.43 10.71 15.12
CA THR A 193 3.08 11.90 14.53
C THR A 193 3.74 11.58 13.19
N LEU A 194 3.73 10.32 12.77
CA LEU A 194 4.33 9.90 11.50
C LEU A 194 3.48 10.36 10.31
N PRO A 195 4.11 10.66 9.17
CA PRO A 195 3.37 10.94 7.95
C PRO A 195 2.63 9.68 7.48
N ALA A 196 1.39 9.87 7.04
CA ALA A 196 0.53 8.80 6.57
C ALA A 196 0.05 9.04 5.14
N LEU A 197 -0.11 7.96 4.39
CA LEU A 197 -0.78 7.89 3.11
C LEU A 197 -2.03 7.03 3.28
N ILE A 198 -3.16 7.51 2.80
CA ILE A 198 -4.41 6.74 2.83
C ILE A 198 -4.40 5.73 1.68
N LEU A 199 -4.70 4.48 1.98
CA LEU A 199 -4.81 3.45 0.95
C LEU A 199 -6.20 3.44 0.28
N GLY A 200 -6.22 3.05 -1.00
CA GLY A 200 -7.45 2.99 -1.80
C GLY A 200 -8.33 1.78 -1.52
N GLY A 201 -7.77 0.72 -0.95
CA GLY A 201 -8.50 -0.53 -0.70
C GLY A 201 -8.95 -1.25 -1.97
N GLU A 202 -10.04 -2.01 -1.84
CA GLU A 202 -10.73 -2.66 -2.97
C GLU A 202 -11.54 -1.64 -3.78
N VAL A 203 -12.08 -2.09 -4.90
CA VAL A 203 -13.01 -1.25 -5.69
C VAL A 203 -14.27 -1.00 -4.86
N PRO A 204 -14.55 0.25 -4.45
CA PRO A 204 -15.65 0.53 -3.53
C PRO A 204 -17.01 0.28 -4.20
N GLN A 205 -17.98 -0.17 -3.39
CA GLN A 205 -19.35 -0.31 -3.86
C GLN A 205 -19.98 1.06 -4.16
N ASP A 206 -19.67 2.05 -3.33
CA ASP A 206 -20.04 3.46 -3.52
C ASP A 206 -18.75 4.30 -3.69
N PRO A 207 -18.35 4.61 -4.93
CA PRO A 207 -17.18 5.44 -5.19
C PRO A 207 -17.30 6.87 -4.66
N ALA A 208 -18.51 7.44 -4.64
CA ALA A 208 -18.71 8.81 -4.17
C ALA A 208 -18.49 8.91 -2.65
N ALA A 209 -19.06 7.98 -1.89
CA ALA A 209 -18.85 7.91 -0.45
C ALA A 209 -17.37 7.67 -0.09
N ALA A 210 -16.66 6.82 -0.85
CA ALA A 210 -15.24 6.59 -0.68
C ALA A 210 -14.41 7.86 -0.93
N MET A 211 -14.69 8.59 -2.00
CA MET A 211 -14.02 9.85 -2.34
C MET A 211 -14.27 10.91 -1.27
N GLU A 212 -15.48 11.01 -0.73
CA GLU A 212 -15.80 11.94 0.35
C GLU A 212 -15.02 11.60 1.64
N ALA A 213 -14.96 10.30 1.99
CA ALA A 213 -14.19 9.84 3.15
C ALA A 213 -12.69 10.16 2.99
N TRP A 214 -12.10 9.90 1.82
CA TRP A 214 -10.71 10.27 1.53
C TRP A 214 -10.51 11.78 1.62
N GLY A 215 -11.43 12.59 1.07
CA GLY A 215 -11.36 14.05 1.15
C GLY A 215 -11.38 14.58 2.59
N ARG A 216 -12.14 13.94 3.50
CA ARG A 216 -12.09 14.26 4.92
C ARG A 216 -10.75 13.89 5.55
N ALA A 217 -10.26 12.67 5.29
CA ALA A 217 -8.99 12.18 5.84
C ALA A 217 -7.78 13.01 5.37
N LEU A 218 -7.77 13.45 4.10
CA LEU A 218 -6.69 14.25 3.51
C LEU A 218 -6.53 15.65 4.14
N ARG A 219 -7.54 16.15 4.85
CA ARG A 219 -7.44 17.43 5.59
C ARG A 219 -6.72 17.31 6.94
N LEU A 220 -6.43 16.08 7.38
CA LEU A 220 -5.73 15.85 8.65
C LEU A 220 -4.23 16.12 8.47
N PRO A 221 -3.57 16.79 9.43
CA PRO A 221 -2.21 17.29 9.25
C PRO A 221 -1.14 16.22 9.06
N GLN A 222 -1.37 14.99 9.54
CA GLN A 222 -0.45 13.86 9.35
C GLN A 222 -0.63 13.18 7.98
N VAL A 223 -1.80 13.35 7.32
CA VAL A 223 -2.09 12.70 6.05
C VAL A 223 -1.47 13.51 4.91
N ARG A 224 -0.62 12.85 4.11
CA ARG A 224 0.21 13.46 3.08
C ARG A 224 -0.20 13.07 1.65
N GLY A 225 -1.18 12.20 1.49
CA GLY A 225 -1.66 11.79 0.18
C GLY A 225 -2.37 10.46 0.16
N LEU A 226 -2.54 9.93 -1.05
CA LEU A 226 -3.20 8.67 -1.34
C LEU A 226 -2.22 7.67 -1.96
N VAL A 227 -2.36 6.40 -1.60
CA VAL A 227 -1.77 5.24 -2.29
C VAL A 227 -2.90 4.33 -2.73
N ALA A 228 -3.28 4.36 -3.99
CA ALA A 228 -4.42 3.63 -4.50
C ALA A 228 -4.03 2.73 -5.68
N GLY A 229 -4.61 1.54 -5.72
CA GLY A 229 -4.35 0.54 -6.75
C GLY A 229 -5.62 0.17 -7.49
N ARG A 230 -6.28 -0.91 -7.10
CA ARG A 230 -7.43 -1.49 -7.80
C ARG A 230 -8.56 -0.50 -8.06
N SER A 231 -8.87 0.36 -7.10
CA SER A 231 -9.91 1.40 -7.25
C SER A 231 -9.60 2.43 -8.34
N MET A 232 -8.31 2.64 -8.67
CA MET A 232 -7.87 3.56 -9.73
C MET A 232 -7.61 2.85 -11.06
N LEU A 233 -7.00 1.66 -11.01
CA LEU A 233 -6.64 0.91 -12.21
C LEU A 233 -7.83 0.18 -12.84
N TYR A 234 -8.80 -0.21 -12.01
CA TYR A 234 -10.03 -0.91 -12.44
C TYR A 234 -11.27 -0.22 -11.86
N PRO A 235 -11.47 1.09 -12.16
CA PRO A 235 -12.63 1.81 -11.66
C PRO A 235 -13.92 1.28 -12.28
N ARG A 236 -15.05 1.49 -11.60
CA ARG A 236 -16.36 1.27 -12.20
C ARG A 236 -16.51 2.18 -13.44
N GLY A 237 -16.88 1.60 -14.57
CA GLY A 237 -16.96 2.32 -15.85
C GLY A 237 -15.66 2.29 -16.66
N GLY A 238 -14.55 1.79 -16.11
CA GLY A 238 -13.31 1.48 -16.85
C GLY A 238 -12.40 2.67 -17.19
N ASP A 239 -12.81 3.92 -16.90
CA ASP A 239 -12.03 5.11 -17.21
C ASP A 239 -10.99 5.40 -16.11
N VAL A 240 -9.77 4.92 -16.33
CA VAL A 240 -8.62 5.09 -15.42
C VAL A 240 -8.25 6.57 -15.28
N ALA A 241 -8.25 7.33 -16.39
CA ALA A 241 -7.85 8.73 -16.36
C ALA A 241 -8.80 9.56 -15.50
N ALA A 242 -10.12 9.44 -15.72
CA ALA A 242 -11.12 10.14 -14.94
C ALA A 242 -11.08 9.75 -13.45
N ALA A 243 -10.89 8.45 -13.13
CA ALA A 243 -10.80 8.00 -11.74
C ALA A 243 -9.60 8.61 -11.01
N VAL A 244 -8.44 8.66 -11.67
CA VAL A 244 -7.21 9.25 -11.12
C VAL A 244 -7.35 10.76 -10.99
N ASP A 245 -7.87 11.45 -11.99
CA ASP A 245 -8.05 12.90 -11.95
C ASP A 245 -8.98 13.33 -10.80
N ASN A 246 -10.10 12.63 -10.61
CA ASN A 246 -11.01 12.87 -9.49
C ASN A 246 -10.34 12.66 -8.13
N ALA A 247 -9.49 11.64 -8.01
CA ALA A 247 -8.74 11.39 -6.77
C ALA A 247 -7.64 12.45 -6.52
N VAL A 248 -6.97 12.92 -7.57
CA VAL A 248 -5.98 13.99 -7.49
C VAL A 248 -6.60 15.33 -7.08
N GLU A 249 -7.81 15.64 -7.55
CA GLU A 249 -8.53 16.86 -7.13
C GLU A 249 -8.71 16.96 -5.61
N LEU A 250 -8.84 15.83 -4.90
CA LEU A 250 -8.93 15.81 -3.44
C LEU A 250 -7.65 16.26 -2.75
N LEU A 251 -6.49 16.09 -3.40
CA LEU A 251 -5.18 16.50 -2.86
C LEU A 251 -4.93 18.01 -2.97
N ASN A 252 -5.69 18.70 -3.81
CA ASN A 252 -5.54 20.12 -4.10
C ASN A 252 -6.53 21.00 -3.32
N ARG A 253 -7.33 20.41 -2.41
CA ARG A 253 -8.38 21.13 -1.64
C ARG A 253 -7.94 21.55 -0.26
#